data_5b99989464441cff0b52623f1d9e655f
#
_entry.id   5b99989464441cff0b52623f1d9e655f
#
_cell.length_a   1.000
_cell.length_b   1.000
_cell.length_c   1.000
_cell.angle_alpha   90.00
_cell.angle_beta   90.00
_cell.angle_gamma   90.00
#
_symmetry.space_group_name_H-M   'P 1'
#
loop_
_entity.id
_entity.type
_entity.pdbx_description
1 polymer ?
#
loop_
_entity_poly.entity_id
_entity_poly.type
_entity_poly.pdbx_seq_one_letter_code
_entity_poly.pdbx_strand_id
1 'polypeptide(L)'
;AIRENEISLYTSAVAAIPEVRAFLLELQRNLAATRNVIMDGRDIGTVVLPDATVKIYLTAAPEARARRRWLELREKGSDITEEKVLEDVLQRDYNDTHRDIAPLRQAEDAVLVDTTALDLEGSYQLLLKTIRERI
;
A
#
# COMPACT_ATOMS: atom_id res chain seq x y z
N ALA A 1 -9.99 -15.77 1.69
CA ALA A 1 -10.17 -15.76 0.23
C ALA A 1 -9.40 -14.60 -0.42
N ILE A 2 -9.80 -13.32 -0.30
CA ILE A 2 -9.18 -12.20 -1.03
C ILE A 2 -7.72 -11.88 -0.65
N ARG A 3 -7.18 -12.48 0.41
CA ARG A 3 -5.80 -12.29 0.90
C ARG A 3 -4.89 -13.49 0.60
N GLU A 4 -5.29 -14.38 -0.28
CA GLU A 4 -4.46 -15.48 -0.75
C GLU A 4 -3.42 -14.98 -1.74
N ASN A 5 -2.23 -15.61 -1.77
CA ASN A 5 -1.13 -15.16 -2.62
C ASN A 5 -1.49 -15.14 -4.12
N GLU A 6 -2.23 -16.14 -4.59
CA GLU A 6 -2.69 -16.19 -5.98
C GLU A 6 -3.55 -14.98 -6.35
N ILE A 7 -4.48 -14.57 -5.47
CA ILE A 7 -5.34 -13.40 -5.71
C ILE A 7 -4.53 -12.11 -5.75
N SER A 8 -3.46 -12.01 -4.96
CA SER A 8 -2.59 -10.84 -4.99
C SER A 8 -1.87 -10.65 -6.32
N LEU A 9 -1.50 -11.74 -7.01
CA LEU A 9 -0.90 -11.69 -8.35
C LEU A 9 -1.91 -11.21 -9.39
N TYR A 10 -3.13 -11.74 -9.37
CA TYR A 10 -4.20 -11.31 -10.28
C TYR A 10 -4.64 -9.88 -10.05
N THR A 11 -4.63 -9.40 -8.81
CA THR A 11 -5.01 -8.03 -8.47
C THR A 11 -4.12 -7.00 -9.19
N SER A 12 -2.81 -7.22 -9.24
CA SER A 12 -1.88 -6.33 -9.95
C SER A 12 -2.14 -6.34 -11.46
N ALA A 13 -2.38 -7.52 -12.05
CA ALA A 13 -2.67 -7.66 -13.48
C ALA A 13 -4.00 -6.98 -13.87
N VAL A 14 -5.06 -7.19 -13.10
CA VAL A 14 -6.37 -6.58 -13.34
C VAL A 14 -6.31 -5.06 -13.14
N ALA A 15 -5.59 -4.59 -12.11
CA ALA A 15 -5.42 -3.16 -11.86
C ALA A 15 -4.58 -2.43 -12.92
N ALA A 16 -3.85 -3.16 -13.77
CA ALA A 16 -3.12 -2.60 -14.90
C ALA A 16 -3.99 -2.37 -16.15
N ILE A 17 -5.19 -2.97 -16.23
CA ILE A 17 -6.11 -2.83 -17.37
C ILE A 17 -6.66 -1.39 -17.40
N PRO A 18 -6.46 -0.61 -18.49
CA PRO A 18 -6.82 0.81 -18.53
C PRO A 18 -8.30 1.09 -18.23
N GLU A 19 -9.21 0.28 -18.74
CA GLU A 19 -10.66 0.43 -18.56
C GLU A 19 -11.07 0.17 -17.10
N VAL A 20 -10.47 -0.84 -16.46
CA VAL A 20 -10.68 -1.14 -15.03
C VAL A 20 -10.15 0.00 -14.17
N ARG A 21 -8.97 0.53 -14.50
CA ARG A 21 -8.42 1.69 -13.80
C ARG A 21 -9.31 2.91 -13.92
N ALA A 22 -9.77 3.24 -15.13
CA ALA A 22 -10.63 4.40 -15.35
C ALA A 22 -11.93 4.29 -14.53
N PHE A 23 -12.57 3.13 -14.54
CA PHE A 23 -13.78 2.87 -13.76
C PHE A 23 -13.52 3.01 -12.24
N LEU A 24 -12.44 2.40 -11.73
CA LEU A 24 -12.09 2.47 -10.30
C LEU A 24 -11.70 3.88 -9.87
N LEU A 25 -11.00 4.63 -10.72
CA LEU A 25 -10.62 6.02 -10.45
C LEU A 25 -11.85 6.92 -10.26
N GLU A 26 -12.84 6.80 -11.16
CA GLU A 26 -14.09 7.53 -11.05
C GLU A 26 -14.85 7.17 -9.77
N LEU A 27 -14.99 5.88 -9.48
CA LEU A 27 -15.63 5.38 -8.27
C LEU A 27 -14.97 5.91 -7.00
N GLN A 28 -13.64 5.85 -6.91
CA GLN A 28 -12.87 6.32 -5.77
C GLN A 28 -13.04 7.83 -5.56
N ARG A 29 -12.96 8.62 -6.62
CA ARG A 29 -13.16 10.07 -6.57
C ARG A 29 -14.56 10.46 -6.15
N ASN A 30 -15.58 9.77 -6.66
CA ASN A 30 -16.98 10.01 -6.27
C ASN A 30 -17.22 9.68 -4.79
N LEU A 31 -16.61 8.62 -4.27
CA LEU A 31 -16.67 8.30 -2.84
C LEU A 31 -16.04 9.41 -1.98
N ALA A 32 -14.87 9.88 -2.37
CA ALA A 32 -14.16 10.93 -1.65
C ALA A 32 -14.86 12.30 -1.73
N ALA A 33 -15.55 12.59 -2.83
CA ALA A 33 -16.32 13.83 -2.99
C ALA A 33 -17.57 13.90 -2.11
N THR A 34 -18.11 12.75 -1.69
CA THR A 34 -19.38 12.66 -0.97
C THR A 34 -19.26 12.19 0.48
N ARG A 35 -18.09 11.73 0.90
CA ARG A 35 -17.86 11.12 2.22
C ARG A 35 -16.44 11.38 2.73
N ASN A 36 -16.27 11.32 4.05
CA ASN A 36 -14.95 11.18 4.64
C ASN A 36 -14.43 9.76 4.36
N VAL A 37 -13.24 9.66 3.78
CA VAL A 37 -12.65 8.38 3.38
C VAL A 37 -11.21 8.28 3.85
N ILE A 38 -10.78 7.05 4.11
CA ILE A 38 -9.38 6.67 4.20
C ILE A 38 -9.14 5.67 3.07
N MET A 39 -8.16 5.96 2.21
CA MET A 39 -7.81 5.09 1.09
C MET A 39 -6.34 4.74 1.14
N ASP A 40 -6.03 3.47 0.90
CA ASP A 40 -4.67 2.97 0.73
C ASP A 40 -4.44 2.47 -0.70
N GLY A 41 -3.23 2.63 -1.19
CA GLY A 41 -2.86 2.19 -2.54
C GLY A 41 -1.49 2.73 -2.94
N ARG A 42 -1.13 2.55 -4.22
CA ARG A 42 0.18 2.94 -4.76
C ARG A 42 0.21 4.36 -5.31
N ASP A 43 -0.93 4.84 -5.74
CA ASP A 43 -1.08 6.10 -6.45
C ASP A 43 -2.22 6.98 -5.90
N ILE A 44 -2.69 6.69 -4.69
CA ILE A 44 -3.82 7.43 -4.09
C ILE A 44 -3.49 8.90 -3.95
N GLY A 45 -2.35 9.24 -3.35
CA GLY A 45 -1.96 10.64 -3.10
C GLY A 45 -1.39 11.37 -4.31
N THR A 46 -1.04 10.66 -5.41
CA THR A 46 -0.43 11.26 -6.61
C THR A 46 -1.39 11.36 -7.78
N VAL A 47 -2.34 10.42 -7.90
CA VAL A 47 -3.24 10.31 -9.07
C VAL A 47 -4.70 10.31 -8.67
N VAL A 48 -5.10 9.51 -7.68
CA VAL A 48 -6.51 9.33 -7.33
C VAL A 48 -7.05 10.55 -6.60
N LEU A 49 -6.40 10.96 -5.51
CA LEU A 49 -6.77 12.07 -4.62
C LEU A 49 -5.58 13.02 -4.42
N PRO A 50 -5.15 13.75 -5.46
CA PRO A 50 -3.99 14.65 -5.36
C PRO A 50 -4.23 15.82 -4.39
N ASP A 51 -5.47 16.15 -4.09
CA ASP A 51 -5.87 17.22 -3.17
C ASP A 51 -6.37 16.70 -1.81
N ALA A 52 -6.00 15.45 -1.43
CA ALA A 52 -6.38 14.89 -0.14
C ALA A 52 -5.86 15.75 1.03
N THR A 53 -6.69 15.95 2.06
CA THR A 53 -6.37 16.74 3.25
C THR A 53 -5.10 16.28 3.96
N VAL A 54 -4.92 14.96 4.05
CA VAL A 54 -3.71 14.35 4.62
C VAL A 54 -3.21 13.27 3.69
N LYS A 55 -1.93 13.36 3.32
CA LYS A 55 -1.24 12.33 2.54
C LYS A 55 -0.10 11.74 3.35
N ILE A 56 -0.06 10.43 3.43
CA ILE A 56 0.99 9.69 4.12
C ILE A 56 1.65 8.73 3.14
N TYR A 57 2.96 8.82 3.02
CA TYR A 57 3.76 7.80 2.36
C TYR A 57 4.26 6.83 3.42
N LEU A 58 3.50 5.74 3.60
CA LEU A 58 3.81 4.71 4.58
C LEU A 58 4.85 3.74 4.02
N THR A 59 5.95 3.57 4.72
CA THR A 59 7.04 2.69 4.32
C THR A 59 7.58 1.84 5.47
N ALA A 60 8.32 0.81 5.12
CA ALA A 60 9.20 0.06 6.00
C ALA A 60 10.27 -0.64 5.14
N ALA A 61 11.44 -0.95 5.71
CA ALA A 61 12.47 -1.73 5.03
C ALA A 61 11.90 -3.04 4.47
N PRO A 62 12.33 -3.48 3.27
CA PRO A 62 11.83 -4.72 2.66
C PRO A 62 11.96 -5.93 3.57
N GLU A 63 13.05 -6.04 4.31
CA GLU A 63 13.32 -7.13 5.26
C GLU A 63 12.29 -7.13 6.40
N ALA A 64 11.97 -5.97 6.95
CA ALA A 64 10.97 -5.85 8.02
C ALA A 64 9.57 -6.24 7.52
N ARG A 65 9.20 -5.83 6.29
CA ARG A 65 7.92 -6.22 5.67
C ARG A 65 7.87 -7.70 5.35
N ALA A 66 8.96 -8.27 4.83
CA ALA A 66 9.07 -9.69 4.54
C ALA A 66 8.93 -10.53 5.80
N ARG A 67 9.62 -10.16 6.88
CA ARG A 67 9.51 -10.84 8.17
C ARG A 67 8.10 -10.81 8.75
N ARG A 68 7.41 -9.66 8.74
CA ARG A 68 6.01 -9.54 9.18
C ARG A 68 5.10 -10.45 8.37
N ARG A 69 5.26 -10.45 7.04
CA ARG A 69 4.47 -11.29 6.14
C ARG A 69 4.76 -12.77 6.33
N TRP A 70 6.01 -13.13 6.50
CA TRP A 70 6.42 -14.52 6.75
C TRP A 70 5.82 -15.06 8.05
N LEU A 71 5.85 -14.28 9.15
CA LEU A 71 5.23 -14.68 10.42
C LEU A 71 3.72 -14.90 10.25
N GLU A 72 3.02 -14.00 9.57
CA GLU A 72 1.59 -14.15 9.25
C GLU A 72 1.29 -15.44 8.44
N LEU A 73 2.13 -15.75 7.46
CA LEU A 73 1.96 -16.94 6.63
C LEU A 73 2.23 -18.22 7.42
N ARG A 74 3.23 -18.23 8.29
CA ARG A 74 3.51 -19.34 9.20
C ARG A 74 2.36 -19.62 10.15
N GLU A 75 1.78 -18.61 10.74
CA GLU A 75 0.59 -18.74 11.60
C GLU A 75 -0.59 -19.38 10.86
N LYS A 76 -0.67 -19.17 9.55
CA LYS A 76 -1.68 -19.79 8.66
C LYS A 76 -1.29 -21.18 8.14
N GLY A 77 -0.16 -21.73 8.61
CA GLY A 77 0.29 -23.08 8.24
C GLY A 77 1.06 -23.16 6.91
N SER A 78 1.60 -22.03 6.42
CA SER A 78 2.44 -22.01 5.20
C SER A 78 3.87 -22.45 5.50
N ASP A 79 4.47 -23.28 4.64
CA ASP A 79 5.86 -23.73 4.72
C ASP A 79 6.84 -22.83 3.94
N ILE A 80 6.38 -21.66 3.47
CA ILE A 80 7.20 -20.70 2.73
C ILE A 80 8.38 -20.21 3.59
N THR A 81 9.56 -20.05 3.00
CA THR A 81 10.72 -19.50 3.71
C THR A 81 10.70 -17.97 3.75
N GLU A 82 11.39 -17.38 4.75
CA GLU A 82 11.51 -15.92 4.87
C GLU A 82 12.22 -15.32 3.66
N GLU A 83 13.24 -16.00 3.13
CA GLU A 83 13.98 -15.58 1.95
C GLU A 83 13.07 -15.48 0.71
N LYS A 84 12.19 -16.47 0.53
CA LYS A 84 11.23 -16.44 -0.58
C LYS A 84 10.22 -15.31 -0.46
N VAL A 85 9.76 -15.02 0.75
CA VAL A 85 8.89 -13.88 1.01
C VAL A 85 9.61 -12.56 0.72
N LEU A 86 10.91 -12.46 1.05
CA LEU A 86 11.71 -11.27 0.75
C LEU A 86 11.87 -11.06 -0.77
N GLU A 87 12.18 -12.12 -1.52
CA GLU A 87 12.22 -12.04 -2.99
C GLU A 87 10.90 -11.53 -3.57
N ASP A 88 9.77 -12.05 -3.10
CA ASP A 88 8.44 -11.64 -3.57
C ASP A 88 8.14 -10.18 -3.22
N VAL A 89 8.57 -9.72 -2.04
CA VAL A 89 8.46 -8.30 -1.62
C VAL A 89 9.28 -7.39 -2.53
N LEU A 90 10.54 -7.73 -2.77
CA LEU A 90 11.44 -6.94 -3.63
C LEU A 90 10.93 -6.89 -5.07
N GLN A 91 10.47 -8.02 -5.62
CA GLN A 91 9.92 -8.08 -6.96
C GLN A 91 8.64 -7.22 -7.08
N ARG A 92 7.78 -7.24 -6.08
CA ARG A 92 6.58 -6.41 -6.04
C ARG A 92 6.91 -4.93 -5.98
N ASP A 93 7.86 -4.53 -5.13
CA ASP A 93 8.31 -3.15 -5.02
C ASP A 93 8.87 -2.64 -6.36
N TYR A 94 9.68 -3.47 -7.02
CA TYR A 94 10.18 -3.15 -8.35
C TYR A 94 9.04 -2.93 -9.33
N ASN A 95 8.08 -3.84 -9.39
CA ASN A 95 6.93 -3.73 -10.30
C ASN A 95 6.08 -2.49 -9.99
N ASP A 96 5.80 -2.22 -8.71
CA ASP A 96 4.98 -1.08 -8.29
C ASP A 96 5.65 0.27 -8.62
N THR A 97 6.97 0.36 -8.54
CA THR A 97 7.74 1.59 -8.80
C THR A 97 8.08 1.80 -10.29
N HIS A 98 8.12 0.73 -11.10
CA HIS A 98 8.53 0.77 -12.51
C HIS A 98 7.38 0.56 -13.50
N ARG A 99 6.15 0.41 -13.03
CA ARG A 99 5.01 0.29 -13.94
C ARG A 99 4.80 1.59 -14.73
N ASP A 100 4.39 1.46 -15.98
CA ASP A 100 4.22 2.60 -16.91
C ASP A 100 3.11 3.56 -16.47
N ILE A 101 2.02 3.03 -15.90
CA ILE A 101 0.85 3.81 -15.51
C ILE A 101 0.81 3.96 -13.99
N ALA A 102 0.83 5.19 -13.51
CA ALA A 102 0.68 5.58 -12.11
C ALA A 102 1.62 4.78 -11.16
N PRO A 103 2.94 4.85 -11.36
CA PRO A 103 3.90 4.15 -10.50
C PRO A 103 3.80 4.61 -9.05
N LEU A 104 4.21 3.73 -8.13
CA LEU A 104 4.35 4.09 -6.72
C LEU A 104 5.37 5.20 -6.56
N ARG A 105 4.91 6.36 -6.13
CA ARG A 105 5.75 7.53 -5.81
C ARG A 105 5.21 8.25 -4.59
N GLN A 106 6.11 8.84 -3.83
CA GLN A 106 5.72 9.76 -2.78
C GLN A 106 5.20 11.06 -3.41
N ALA A 107 4.03 11.53 -3.02
CA ALA A 107 3.56 12.86 -3.37
C ALA A 107 4.41 13.92 -2.65
N GLU A 108 4.63 15.08 -3.28
CA GLU A 108 5.51 16.14 -2.73
C GLU A 108 5.07 16.63 -1.36
N ASP A 109 3.78 16.66 -1.11
CA ASP A 109 3.15 17.06 0.15
C ASP A 109 2.82 15.89 1.09
N ALA A 110 3.25 14.66 0.74
CA ALA A 110 3.04 13.50 1.58
C ALA A 110 4.08 13.41 2.71
N VAL A 111 3.60 13.12 3.91
CA VAL A 111 4.46 12.83 5.06
C VAL A 111 5.01 11.43 4.94
N LEU A 112 6.33 11.31 5.00
CA LEU A 112 7.00 10.02 5.12
C LEU A 112 6.80 9.46 6.53
N VAL A 113 6.23 8.27 6.61
CA VAL A 113 6.08 7.51 7.87
C VAL A 113 6.78 6.17 7.70
N ASP A 114 7.93 6.03 8.34
CA ASP A 114 8.72 4.79 8.36
C ASP A 114 8.37 3.98 9.60
N THR A 115 7.91 2.76 9.38
CA THR A 115 7.52 1.82 10.45
C THR A 115 8.49 0.65 10.60
N THR A 116 9.70 0.74 10.03
CA THR A 116 10.69 -0.35 10.03
C THR A 116 10.95 -0.92 11.42
N ALA A 117 11.17 -0.04 12.41
CA ALA A 117 11.50 -0.43 13.77
C ALA A 117 10.28 -0.55 14.71
N LEU A 118 9.05 -0.39 14.19
CA LEU A 118 7.85 -0.35 15.00
C LEU A 118 7.07 -1.68 14.89
N ASP A 119 6.39 -2.03 15.98
CA ASP A 119 5.33 -3.03 15.97
C ASP A 119 4.01 -2.46 15.43
N LEU A 120 2.95 -3.23 15.48
CA LEU A 120 1.63 -2.82 15.00
C LEU A 120 1.09 -1.62 15.79
N GLU A 121 1.18 -1.67 17.12
CA GLU A 121 0.69 -0.59 18.00
C GLU A 121 1.50 0.69 17.81
N GLY A 122 2.82 0.61 17.78
CA GLY A 122 3.69 1.75 17.52
C GLY A 122 3.42 2.39 16.15
N SER A 123 3.20 1.57 15.12
CA SER A 123 2.84 2.03 13.79
C SER A 123 1.48 2.76 13.78
N TYR A 124 0.49 2.20 14.49
CA TYR A 124 -0.83 2.81 14.63
C TYR A 124 -0.75 4.16 15.34
N GLN A 125 -0.04 4.24 16.47
CA GLN A 125 0.10 5.48 17.23
C GLN A 125 0.84 6.57 16.45
N LEU A 126 1.88 6.20 15.70
CA LEU A 126 2.60 7.13 14.83
C LEU A 126 1.69 7.68 13.72
N LEU A 127 0.92 6.82 13.05
CA LEU A 127 -0.04 7.23 12.04
C LEU A 127 -1.12 8.15 12.61
N LEU A 128 -1.70 7.78 13.74
CA LEU A 128 -2.74 8.57 14.41
C LEU A 128 -2.23 9.96 14.81
N LYS A 129 -1.03 10.04 15.38
CA LYS A 129 -0.36 11.30 15.69
C LYS A 129 -0.16 12.15 14.44
N THR A 130 0.40 11.55 13.37
CA THR A 130 0.66 12.24 12.10
C THR A 130 -0.61 12.82 11.50
N ILE A 131 -1.72 12.10 11.56
CA ILE A 131 -3.02 12.57 11.08
C ILE A 131 -3.53 13.73 11.93
N ARG A 132 -3.53 13.59 13.26
CA ARG A 132 -4.03 14.62 14.18
C ARG A 132 -3.28 15.95 14.11
N GLU A 133 -2.02 15.93 13.76
CA GLU A 133 -1.20 17.12 13.57
C GLU A 133 -1.49 17.88 12.26
N ARG A 134 -2.34 17.33 11.39
CA ARG A 134 -2.64 17.86 10.04
C ARG A 134 -4.11 18.13 9.74
N ILE A 135 -4.98 17.80 10.67
CA ILE A 135 -6.43 18.06 10.55
C ILE A 135 -6.82 19.37 11.32
#